data_3305fcdf305ef9b477272195575dfe54
#
_entry.id   3305fcdf305ef9b477272195575dfe54
#
_cell.length_a   1.000
_cell.length_b   1.000
_cell.length_c   1.000
_cell.angle_alpha   90.00
_cell.angle_beta   90.00
_cell.angle_gamma   90.00
#
_symmetry.space_group_name_H-M   'P 1'
#
loop_
_entity.id
_entity.type
_entity.pdbx_description
1 polymer ?
#
loop_
_entity_poly.entity_id
_entity_poly.type
_entity_poly.pdbx_seq_one_letter_code
_entity_poly.pdbx_strand_id
1 'polypeptide(L)'
;MHRAFCWMIFIGVISLAGTAVPLHAQGVDVSAKIILHPADKSGEAKHKDSASGGKVVLWLTPLQPGVARPAPAHQTAYRLVQKNKQFSPDLLVVPTGASVEFPNEDPFFHNVFSLFNGKRFDLGLYESGTSRSVRFDREGVSYIFCNIHPEMGAVVLSLSTPYYGISTASGSVVIHNVPPGSYRLNAWSEDAQPANPTDVERTVRVSTDSLHLGEIIFNRTHSTIENHKNKFGDDYPATPSPKY
;
A
#
# COMPACT_ATOMS: atom_id res chain seq x y z
N MET A 1 21.74 -82.97 -34.98
CA MET A 1 21.82 -81.52 -35.31
C MET A 1 20.96 -80.77 -34.33
N HIS A 2 21.59 -80.20 -33.20
CA HIS A 2 20.90 -79.45 -32.15
C HIS A 2 21.27 -78.01 -32.31
N ARG A 3 20.30 -77.14 -32.59
CA ARG A 3 20.50 -75.68 -32.58
C ARG A 3 20.11 -75.14 -31.19
N ALA A 4 21.07 -74.63 -30.47
CA ALA A 4 20.86 -73.88 -29.20
C ALA A 4 20.44 -72.44 -29.53
N PHE A 5 19.27 -72.04 -29.00
CA PHE A 5 18.77 -70.67 -29.09
C PHE A 5 19.20 -69.92 -27.82
N CYS A 6 20.07 -68.93 -28.00
CA CYS A 6 20.53 -68.10 -26.90
C CYS A 6 19.60 -66.90 -26.72
N TRP A 7 18.89 -66.82 -25.59
CA TRP A 7 18.03 -65.69 -25.25
C TRP A 7 18.88 -64.65 -24.55
N MET A 8 19.10 -63.48 -25.17
CA MET A 8 19.64 -62.30 -24.51
C MET A 8 18.51 -61.57 -23.78
N ILE A 9 18.62 -61.51 -22.47
CA ILE A 9 17.75 -60.68 -21.61
C ILE A 9 18.35 -59.27 -21.60
N PHE A 10 17.68 -58.32 -22.24
CA PHE A 10 17.97 -56.89 -22.12
C PHE A 10 17.35 -56.37 -20.81
N ILE A 11 18.14 -56.10 -19.80
CA ILE A 11 17.73 -55.38 -18.58
C ILE A 11 17.76 -53.88 -18.91
N GLY A 12 16.60 -53.32 -19.19
CA GLY A 12 16.42 -51.88 -19.35
C GLY A 12 16.53 -51.17 -17.98
N VAL A 13 17.59 -50.38 -17.78
CA VAL A 13 17.72 -49.47 -16.62
C VAL A 13 16.76 -48.28 -16.85
N ILE A 14 15.63 -48.27 -16.16
CA ILE A 14 14.73 -47.12 -16.15
C ILE A 14 15.36 -46.08 -15.18
N SER A 15 16.03 -45.04 -15.72
CA SER A 15 16.43 -43.88 -14.98
C SER A 15 15.19 -43.03 -14.62
N LEU A 16 14.76 -43.10 -13.37
CA LEU A 16 13.81 -42.13 -12.84
C LEU A 16 14.55 -40.79 -12.69
N ALA A 17 14.41 -39.89 -13.65
CA ALA A 17 14.75 -38.50 -13.49
C ALA A 17 13.72 -37.86 -12.55
N GLY A 18 14.05 -37.81 -11.26
CA GLY A 18 13.26 -37.09 -10.26
C GLY A 18 13.29 -35.60 -10.60
N THR A 19 12.16 -35.05 -11.06
CA THR A 19 11.98 -33.59 -11.16
C THR A 19 11.99 -33.02 -9.73
N ALA A 20 13.11 -32.41 -9.32
CA ALA A 20 13.17 -31.64 -8.10
C ALA A 20 12.17 -30.45 -8.25
N VAL A 21 11.01 -30.56 -7.62
CA VAL A 21 10.11 -29.43 -7.46
C VAL A 21 10.84 -28.42 -6.59
N PRO A 22 11.07 -27.16 -7.04
CA PRO A 22 11.71 -26.17 -6.20
C PRO A 22 10.87 -25.99 -4.93
N LEU A 23 11.42 -26.31 -3.79
CA LEU A 23 10.84 -26.05 -2.48
C LEU A 23 10.80 -24.52 -2.35
N HIS A 24 9.64 -23.92 -2.66
CA HIS A 24 9.45 -22.50 -2.40
C HIS A 24 9.58 -22.32 -0.90
N ALA A 25 10.64 -21.62 -0.46
CA ALA A 25 10.80 -21.28 0.93
C ALA A 25 9.51 -20.54 1.38
N GLN A 26 8.85 -21.08 2.39
CA GLN A 26 7.68 -20.44 2.98
C GLN A 26 8.07 -19.03 3.42
N GLY A 27 7.27 -18.04 3.04
CA GLY A 27 7.45 -16.67 3.52
C GLY A 27 7.18 -16.62 5.02
N VAL A 28 7.86 -15.72 5.70
CA VAL A 28 7.70 -15.49 7.15
C VAL A 28 7.05 -14.14 7.41
N ASP A 29 6.55 -13.95 8.62
CA ASP A 29 6.00 -12.67 9.04
C ASP A 29 7.13 -11.75 9.56
N VAL A 30 7.10 -10.50 9.10
CA VAL A 30 7.94 -9.42 9.61
C VAL A 30 7.06 -8.44 10.36
N SER A 31 7.36 -8.21 11.64
CA SER A 31 6.53 -7.37 12.52
C SER A 31 7.31 -6.19 13.10
N ALA A 32 6.57 -5.15 13.45
CA ALA A 32 7.08 -3.97 14.15
C ALA A 32 6.03 -3.40 15.10
N LYS A 33 6.46 -2.56 16.02
CA LYS A 33 5.62 -1.75 16.89
C LYS A 33 5.85 -0.28 16.58
N ILE A 34 4.84 0.43 16.13
CA ILE A 34 4.88 1.87 15.92
C ILE A 34 4.52 2.59 17.21
N ILE A 35 5.35 3.55 17.60
CA ILE A 35 5.11 4.46 18.71
C ILE A 35 4.94 5.86 18.12
N LEU A 36 3.77 6.46 18.33
CA LEU A 36 3.48 7.82 17.88
C LEU A 36 3.67 8.80 19.04
N HIS A 37 4.65 9.68 18.92
CA HIS A 37 4.82 10.78 19.85
C HIS A 37 3.95 11.98 19.43
N PRO A 38 3.34 12.69 20.38
CA PRO A 38 2.62 13.94 20.09
C PRO A 38 3.53 14.94 19.36
N ALA A 39 2.93 15.81 18.54
CA ALA A 39 3.66 16.97 18.01
C ALA A 39 4.17 17.84 19.17
N ASP A 40 5.38 18.39 19.02
CA ASP A 40 5.92 19.33 20.01
C ASP A 40 4.93 20.49 20.22
N LYS A 41 4.77 20.92 21.49
CA LYS A 41 3.76 21.88 21.97
C LYS A 41 3.81 23.30 21.35
N SER A 42 4.58 23.53 20.31
CA SER A 42 4.69 24.82 19.61
C SER A 42 3.59 25.07 18.56
N GLY A 43 2.71 24.12 18.32
CA GLY A 43 1.55 24.27 17.44
C GLY A 43 0.30 23.69 18.10
N GLU A 44 -0.66 24.57 18.46
CA GLU A 44 -2.00 24.15 18.85
C GLU A 44 -2.72 23.47 17.67
N ALA A 45 -2.37 22.21 17.40
CA ALA A 45 -3.19 21.36 16.56
C ALA A 45 -4.38 20.91 17.40
N LYS A 46 -5.53 21.56 17.24
CA LYS A 46 -6.83 20.95 17.58
C LYS A 46 -7.02 19.75 16.67
N HIS A 47 -6.42 18.61 17.05
CA HIS A 47 -6.75 17.35 16.42
C HIS A 47 -8.23 17.05 16.69
N LYS A 48 -9.10 17.37 15.74
CA LYS A 48 -10.26 16.53 15.51
C LYS A 48 -9.67 15.17 15.18
N ASP A 49 -10.12 14.13 15.91
CA ASP A 49 -9.80 12.74 15.57
C ASP A 49 -10.09 12.51 14.09
N SER A 50 -9.10 12.74 13.24
CA SER A 50 -9.23 12.42 11.83
C SER A 50 -9.27 10.90 11.75
N ALA A 51 -10.21 10.36 11.00
CA ALA A 51 -10.43 8.91 10.88
C ALA A 51 -9.17 8.15 10.38
N SER A 52 -8.19 8.86 9.84
CA SER A 52 -6.87 8.34 9.43
C SER A 52 -5.79 8.46 10.51
N GLY A 53 -6.12 8.92 11.71
CA GLY A 53 -5.17 9.31 12.74
C GLY A 53 -4.03 8.33 12.96
N GLY A 54 -2.87 8.65 12.39
CA GLY A 54 -1.62 8.00 12.72
C GLY A 54 -1.38 6.64 12.06
N LYS A 55 -1.98 6.35 10.92
CA LYS A 55 -1.64 5.13 10.15
C LYS A 55 -0.23 5.25 9.57
N VAL A 56 0.62 4.28 9.92
CA VAL A 56 1.94 4.11 9.32
C VAL A 56 1.93 2.90 8.41
N VAL A 57 2.40 3.06 7.18
CA VAL A 57 2.65 1.96 6.26
C VAL A 57 4.13 1.64 6.29
N LEU A 58 4.48 0.39 6.59
CA LEU A 58 5.81 -0.16 6.40
C LEU A 58 5.83 -1.06 5.18
N TRP A 59 6.89 -1.00 4.37
CA TRP A 59 7.06 -1.95 3.28
C TRP A 59 8.52 -2.33 3.06
N LEU A 60 8.70 -3.51 2.45
CA LEU A 60 9.99 -4.11 2.17
C LEU A 60 10.20 -4.16 0.65
N THR A 61 11.21 -3.44 0.16
CA THR A 61 11.62 -3.50 -1.24
C THR A 61 12.78 -4.48 -1.39
N PRO A 62 12.65 -5.57 -2.17
CA PRO A 62 13.74 -6.52 -2.38
C PRO A 62 14.97 -5.83 -2.97
N LEU A 63 16.16 -6.14 -2.42
CA LEU A 63 17.44 -5.64 -2.94
C LEU A 63 18.05 -6.56 -4.00
N GLN A 64 17.53 -7.77 -4.13
CA GLN A 64 18.01 -8.76 -5.11
C GLN A 64 16.93 -8.98 -6.18
N PRO A 65 17.32 -9.08 -7.48
CA PRO A 65 16.40 -9.52 -8.51
C PRO A 65 16.00 -10.98 -8.28
N GLY A 66 14.73 -11.33 -8.62
CA GLY A 66 14.27 -12.72 -8.57
C GLY A 66 13.62 -13.16 -7.26
N VAL A 67 13.47 -12.30 -6.25
CA VAL A 67 12.56 -12.60 -5.14
C VAL A 67 11.15 -12.77 -5.74
N ALA A 68 10.59 -13.98 -5.57
CA ALA A 68 9.32 -14.35 -6.15
C ALA A 68 8.24 -13.32 -5.74
N ARG A 69 7.73 -12.59 -6.72
CA ARG A 69 6.53 -11.79 -6.50
C ARG A 69 5.38 -12.77 -6.37
N PRO A 70 4.57 -12.72 -5.30
CA PRO A 70 3.29 -13.39 -5.32
C PRO A 70 2.55 -12.96 -6.58
N ALA A 71 1.97 -13.92 -7.30
CA ALA A 71 1.06 -13.57 -8.37
C ALA A 71 0.02 -12.57 -7.81
N PRO A 72 -0.34 -11.52 -8.55
CA PRO A 72 -1.38 -10.62 -8.08
C PRO A 72 -2.59 -11.50 -7.74
N ALA A 73 -2.98 -11.50 -6.47
CA ALA A 73 -4.21 -12.14 -6.05
C ALA A 73 -5.31 -11.63 -6.99
N HIS A 74 -6.18 -12.52 -7.45
CA HIS A 74 -7.27 -12.24 -8.37
C HIS A 74 -7.83 -10.86 -8.06
N GLN A 75 -7.76 -9.95 -9.04
CA GLN A 75 -7.99 -8.53 -8.89
C GLN A 75 -9.36 -8.26 -8.29
N THR A 76 -9.42 -8.12 -6.98
CA THR A 76 -10.45 -7.32 -6.36
C THR A 76 -10.24 -5.91 -6.86
N ALA A 77 -11.25 -5.32 -7.50
CA ALA A 77 -11.17 -3.95 -7.96
C ALA A 77 -10.82 -3.05 -6.77
N TYR A 78 -9.72 -2.31 -6.88
CA TYR A 78 -9.36 -1.31 -5.87
C TYR A 78 -10.37 -0.17 -5.97
N ARG A 79 -11.02 0.16 -4.87
CA ARG A 79 -12.08 1.16 -4.85
C ARG A 79 -11.82 2.19 -3.75
N LEU A 80 -12.00 3.46 -4.10
CA LEU A 80 -12.01 4.59 -3.18
C LEU A 80 -13.39 5.26 -3.32
N VAL A 81 -14.31 4.85 -2.46
CA VAL A 81 -15.74 5.21 -2.53
C VAL A 81 -15.95 6.61 -1.98
N GLN A 82 -16.78 7.41 -2.65
CA GLN A 82 -17.27 8.69 -2.15
C GLN A 82 -18.63 8.48 -1.55
N LYS A 83 -18.74 8.66 -0.24
CA LYS A 83 -19.97 8.49 0.52
C LYS A 83 -19.96 9.37 1.77
N ASN A 84 -21.09 10.02 2.05
CA ASN A 84 -21.25 10.93 3.19
C ASN A 84 -20.21 12.07 3.18
N LYS A 85 -19.85 12.59 2.00
CA LYS A 85 -18.77 13.58 1.79
C LYS A 85 -17.42 13.13 2.35
N GLN A 86 -17.08 11.87 2.19
CA GLN A 86 -15.82 11.27 2.58
C GLN A 86 -15.34 10.29 1.52
N PHE A 87 -14.03 10.09 1.44
CA PHE A 87 -13.45 8.95 0.73
C PHE A 87 -13.32 7.77 1.69
N SER A 88 -13.64 6.57 1.23
CA SER A 88 -13.50 5.33 1.99
C SER A 88 -12.88 4.23 1.13
N PRO A 89 -11.77 3.61 1.57
CA PRO A 89 -10.99 3.96 2.76
C PRO A 89 -10.26 5.30 2.62
N ASP A 90 -9.82 5.89 3.73
CA ASP A 90 -9.00 7.09 3.78
C ASP A 90 -7.54 6.87 3.34
N LEU A 91 -7.06 5.63 3.44
CA LEU A 91 -5.77 5.15 2.95
C LEU A 91 -5.96 3.85 2.17
N LEU A 92 -5.54 3.85 0.91
CA LEU A 92 -5.57 2.70 0.02
C LEU A 92 -4.17 2.39 -0.51
N VAL A 93 -3.65 1.21 -0.19
CA VAL A 93 -2.39 0.73 -0.76
C VAL A 93 -2.67 -0.17 -1.96
N VAL A 94 -2.02 0.13 -3.09
CA VAL A 94 -2.22 -0.59 -4.35
C VAL A 94 -0.89 -0.99 -5.00
N PRO A 95 -0.84 -2.09 -5.78
CA PRO A 95 0.34 -2.37 -6.60
C PRO A 95 0.50 -1.31 -7.70
N THR A 96 1.74 -0.96 -8.00
CA THR A 96 2.05 -0.11 -9.16
C THR A 96 1.50 -0.74 -10.45
N GLY A 97 0.76 0.05 -11.22
CA GLY A 97 0.05 -0.39 -12.42
C GLY A 97 -1.41 -0.77 -12.19
N ALA A 98 -1.89 -0.81 -10.95
CA ALA A 98 -3.29 -1.07 -10.64
C ALA A 98 -4.19 0.10 -11.07
N SER A 99 -5.45 -0.23 -11.40
CA SER A 99 -6.51 0.75 -11.58
C SER A 99 -7.35 0.85 -10.31
N VAL A 100 -7.65 2.06 -9.89
CA VAL A 100 -8.53 2.38 -8.76
C VAL A 100 -9.81 2.97 -9.30
N GLU A 101 -10.94 2.45 -8.86
CA GLU A 101 -12.27 2.98 -9.14
C GLU A 101 -12.68 4.00 -8.07
N PHE A 102 -13.35 5.05 -8.51
CA PHE A 102 -13.86 6.14 -7.68
C PHE A 102 -15.39 6.23 -7.82
N PRO A 103 -16.17 5.30 -7.25
CA PRO A 103 -17.62 5.38 -7.32
C PRO A 103 -18.16 6.51 -6.44
N ASN A 104 -19.17 7.24 -6.96
CA ASN A 104 -19.93 8.23 -6.22
C ASN A 104 -21.23 7.62 -5.70
N GLU A 105 -21.28 7.32 -4.40
CA GLU A 105 -22.46 6.78 -3.70
C GLU A 105 -23.26 7.86 -2.95
N ASP A 106 -22.86 9.12 -3.06
CA ASP A 106 -23.63 10.25 -2.53
C ASP A 106 -24.72 10.70 -3.52
N PRO A 107 -25.83 11.34 -3.07
CA PRO A 107 -26.91 11.78 -3.93
C PRO A 107 -26.63 13.10 -4.68
N PHE A 108 -25.37 13.54 -4.73
CA PHE A 108 -24.92 14.78 -5.37
C PHE A 108 -23.60 14.60 -6.10
N PHE A 109 -23.19 15.62 -6.84
CA PHE A 109 -21.95 15.60 -7.61
C PHE A 109 -20.71 15.64 -6.72
N HIS A 110 -19.66 14.95 -7.18
CA HIS A 110 -18.32 15.07 -6.66
C HIS A 110 -17.32 15.32 -7.80
N ASN A 111 -16.13 15.79 -7.42
CA ASN A 111 -14.95 15.82 -8.27
C ASN A 111 -13.85 15.04 -7.55
N VAL A 112 -13.02 14.32 -8.30
CA VAL A 112 -11.83 13.66 -7.75
C VAL A 112 -10.62 14.13 -8.50
N PHE A 113 -9.63 14.65 -7.77
CA PHE A 113 -8.39 15.12 -8.37
C PHE A 113 -7.17 14.82 -7.47
N SER A 114 -5.99 14.83 -8.08
CA SER A 114 -4.69 14.79 -7.40
C SER A 114 -3.70 15.65 -8.15
N LEU A 115 -2.94 16.50 -7.42
CA LEU A 115 -1.91 17.38 -7.97
C LEU A 115 -0.49 16.93 -7.59
N PHE A 116 -0.35 15.85 -6.82
CA PHE A 116 0.91 15.41 -6.23
C PHE A 116 1.72 14.47 -7.14
N ASN A 117 2.98 14.27 -6.78
CA ASN A 117 3.99 13.60 -7.62
C ASN A 117 3.74 12.11 -7.89
N GLY A 118 2.90 11.42 -7.11
CA GLY A 118 2.55 10.03 -7.37
C GLY A 118 1.78 9.88 -8.68
N LYS A 119 0.55 10.37 -8.73
CA LYS A 119 -0.28 10.41 -9.96
C LYS A 119 -1.05 11.72 -10.00
N ARG A 120 -0.86 12.50 -11.05
CA ARG A 120 -1.63 13.74 -11.29
C ARG A 120 -2.80 13.45 -12.20
N PHE A 121 -4.00 13.85 -11.80
CA PHE A 121 -5.21 13.72 -12.59
C PHE A 121 -6.34 14.63 -12.06
N ASP A 122 -7.33 14.87 -12.88
CA ASP A 122 -8.60 15.50 -12.54
C ASP A 122 -9.70 14.77 -13.32
N LEU A 123 -10.62 14.13 -12.59
CA LEU A 123 -11.74 13.41 -13.19
C LEU A 123 -12.91 14.32 -13.56
N GLY A 124 -12.85 15.62 -13.22
CA GLY A 124 -13.99 16.54 -13.37
C GLY A 124 -15.14 16.18 -12.43
N LEU A 125 -16.22 16.92 -12.54
CA LEU A 125 -17.47 16.64 -11.83
C LEU A 125 -18.18 15.42 -12.43
N TYR A 126 -18.76 14.58 -11.57
CA TYR A 126 -19.62 13.47 -11.99
C TYR A 126 -20.71 13.16 -10.96
N GLU A 127 -21.80 12.66 -11.47
CA GLU A 127 -23.06 12.47 -10.76
C GLU A 127 -23.10 11.24 -9.86
N SER A 128 -24.09 11.21 -9.00
CA SER A 128 -24.47 10.06 -8.16
C SER A 128 -24.60 8.77 -8.96
N GLY A 129 -24.17 7.65 -8.39
CA GLY A 129 -24.29 6.31 -8.97
C GLY A 129 -23.31 6.03 -10.11
N THR A 130 -22.46 6.99 -10.49
CA THR A 130 -21.43 6.79 -11.51
C THR A 130 -20.06 6.48 -10.88
N SER A 131 -19.17 5.87 -11.66
CA SER A 131 -17.81 5.57 -11.24
C SER A 131 -16.83 5.96 -12.34
N ARG A 132 -15.67 6.46 -11.95
CA ARG A 132 -14.54 6.71 -12.84
C ARG A 132 -13.32 5.98 -12.33
N SER A 133 -12.32 5.72 -13.19
CA SER A 133 -11.13 4.98 -12.79
C SER A 133 -9.85 5.69 -13.21
N VAL A 134 -8.77 5.47 -12.43
CA VAL A 134 -7.43 5.97 -12.71
C VAL A 134 -6.43 4.84 -12.53
N ARG A 135 -5.53 4.69 -13.48
CA ARG A 135 -4.40 3.76 -13.37
C ARG A 135 -3.23 4.44 -12.67
N PHE A 136 -2.75 3.83 -11.56
CA PHE A 136 -1.59 4.28 -10.80
C PHE A 136 -0.33 3.59 -11.33
N ASP A 137 0.25 4.12 -12.39
CA ASP A 137 1.35 3.55 -13.18
C ASP A 137 2.75 3.85 -12.62
N ARG A 138 2.83 4.60 -11.53
CA ARG A 138 4.08 4.97 -10.83
C ARG A 138 3.99 4.62 -9.36
N GLU A 139 5.13 4.24 -8.78
CA GLU A 139 5.28 4.14 -7.32
C GLU A 139 5.23 5.54 -6.70
N GLY A 140 4.61 5.64 -5.51
CA GLY A 140 4.55 6.89 -4.76
C GLY A 140 3.21 7.19 -4.14
N VAL A 141 3.16 8.33 -3.47
CA VAL A 141 2.00 8.84 -2.72
C VAL A 141 1.17 9.76 -3.62
N SER A 142 -0.12 9.52 -3.70
CA SER A 142 -1.09 10.38 -4.36
C SER A 142 -2.14 10.83 -3.34
N TYR A 143 -2.16 12.11 -3.04
CA TYR A 143 -3.22 12.72 -2.24
C TYR A 143 -4.43 12.97 -3.13
N ILE A 144 -5.57 12.48 -2.70
CA ILE A 144 -6.83 12.49 -3.45
C ILE A 144 -7.78 13.47 -2.75
N PHE A 145 -8.34 14.40 -3.50
CA PHE A 145 -9.20 15.46 -2.97
C PHE A 145 -10.48 15.63 -3.81
N CYS A 146 -11.47 16.26 -3.20
CA CYS A 146 -12.65 16.76 -3.88
C CYS A 146 -12.59 18.29 -4.02
N ASN A 147 -12.81 18.82 -5.25
CA ASN A 147 -12.69 20.27 -5.50
C ASN A 147 -13.83 21.11 -4.91
N ILE A 148 -14.92 20.49 -4.44
CA ILE A 148 -16.09 21.19 -3.92
C ILE A 148 -16.39 20.89 -2.45
N HIS A 149 -15.71 19.93 -1.85
CA HIS A 149 -15.86 19.56 -0.45
C HIS A 149 -14.48 19.53 0.20
N PRO A 150 -14.06 20.59 0.89
CA PRO A 150 -12.72 20.75 1.45
C PRO A 150 -12.38 19.69 2.51
N GLU A 151 -13.38 19.07 3.12
CA GLU A 151 -13.20 18.02 4.10
C GLU A 151 -12.89 16.64 3.50
N MET A 152 -13.01 16.49 2.16
CA MET A 152 -12.80 15.21 1.48
C MET A 152 -11.36 15.04 1.03
N GLY A 153 -10.61 14.24 1.77
CA GLY A 153 -9.25 13.85 1.44
C GLY A 153 -9.00 12.36 1.70
N ALA A 154 -8.11 11.77 0.92
CA ALA A 154 -7.62 10.40 1.09
C ALA A 154 -6.23 10.25 0.48
N VAL A 155 -5.60 9.10 0.70
CA VAL A 155 -4.31 8.76 0.10
C VAL A 155 -4.40 7.44 -0.66
N VAL A 156 -3.83 7.44 -1.87
CA VAL A 156 -3.49 6.21 -2.59
C VAL A 156 -1.97 6.08 -2.59
N LEU A 157 -1.47 5.03 -1.94
CA LEU A 157 -0.06 4.67 -1.92
C LEU A 157 0.17 3.53 -2.90
N SER A 158 0.88 3.82 -4.00
CA SER A 158 1.24 2.83 -5.02
C SER A 158 2.61 2.25 -4.75
N LEU A 159 2.72 0.93 -4.58
CA LEU A 159 3.95 0.22 -4.23
C LEU A 159 4.37 -0.76 -5.31
N SER A 160 5.66 -0.85 -5.58
CA SER A 160 6.25 -1.84 -6.50
C SER A 160 6.43 -3.22 -5.86
N THR A 161 6.18 -3.34 -4.57
CA THR A 161 6.32 -4.55 -3.77
C THR A 161 4.99 -4.95 -3.13
N PRO A 162 4.69 -6.26 -3.00
CA PRO A 162 3.52 -6.74 -2.27
C PRO A 162 3.77 -6.86 -0.75
N TYR A 163 5.01 -6.66 -0.30
CA TYR A 163 5.40 -6.86 1.09
C TYR A 163 5.21 -5.58 1.89
N TYR A 164 4.01 -5.34 2.35
CA TYR A 164 3.68 -4.18 3.18
C TYR A 164 2.72 -4.54 4.32
N GLY A 165 2.69 -3.70 5.34
CA GLY A 165 1.74 -3.74 6.44
C GLY A 165 1.34 -2.34 6.86
N ILE A 166 0.11 -2.19 7.34
CA ILE A 166 -0.44 -0.93 7.85
C ILE A 166 -0.58 -1.07 9.37
N SER A 167 -0.17 -0.05 10.12
CA SER A 167 -0.31 -0.07 11.57
C SER A 167 -1.77 -0.14 12.00
N THR A 168 -2.03 -0.98 12.99
CA THR A 168 -3.32 -0.99 13.71
C THR A 168 -3.42 0.20 14.64
N ALA A 169 -4.59 0.44 15.21
CA ALA A 169 -4.79 1.47 16.25
C ALA A 169 -3.87 1.26 17.47
N SER A 170 -3.47 0.02 17.75
CA SER A 170 -2.50 -0.28 18.81
C SER A 170 -1.05 -0.06 18.38
N GLY A 171 -0.78 0.33 17.14
CA GLY A 171 0.56 0.53 16.59
C GLY A 171 1.25 -0.74 16.09
N SER A 172 0.60 -1.90 16.13
CA SER A 172 1.18 -3.15 15.58
C SER A 172 1.16 -3.11 14.06
N VAL A 173 2.29 -3.50 13.43
CA VAL A 173 2.41 -3.73 11.98
C VAL A 173 2.87 -5.16 11.76
N VAL A 174 2.26 -5.85 10.79
CA VAL A 174 2.71 -7.17 10.33
C VAL A 174 2.75 -7.15 8.81
N ILE A 175 3.89 -7.54 8.25
CA ILE A 175 4.10 -7.77 6.82
C ILE A 175 4.14 -9.28 6.62
N HIS A 176 3.14 -9.83 5.94
CA HIS A 176 2.96 -11.27 5.81
C HIS A 176 3.72 -11.86 4.63
N ASN A 177 4.07 -13.15 4.75
CA ASN A 177 4.59 -13.98 3.66
C ASN A 177 5.83 -13.40 2.97
N VAL A 178 6.76 -12.82 3.72
CA VAL A 178 8.02 -12.26 3.21
C VAL A 178 9.02 -13.40 2.97
N PRO A 179 9.46 -13.65 1.72
CA PRO A 179 10.48 -14.65 1.46
C PRO A 179 11.82 -14.31 2.12
N PRO A 180 12.65 -15.29 2.45
CA PRO A 180 14.03 -15.03 2.88
C PRO A 180 14.81 -14.20 1.85
N GLY A 181 15.53 -13.18 2.31
CA GLY A 181 16.24 -12.25 1.42
C GLY A 181 16.69 -10.99 2.12
N SER A 182 17.32 -10.10 1.35
CA SER A 182 17.70 -8.76 1.79
C SER A 182 16.75 -7.72 1.20
N TYR A 183 16.27 -6.83 2.05
CA TYR A 183 15.25 -5.84 1.72
C TYR A 183 15.67 -4.46 2.21
N ARG A 184 15.23 -3.42 1.51
CA ARG A 184 15.18 -2.07 2.07
C ARG A 184 13.85 -1.92 2.82
N LEU A 185 13.90 -1.58 4.09
CA LEU A 185 12.74 -1.16 4.86
C LEU A 185 12.42 0.29 4.49
N ASN A 186 11.15 0.58 4.28
CA ASN A 186 10.62 1.90 3.99
C ASN A 186 9.40 2.14 4.86
N ALA A 187 9.06 3.41 5.09
CA ALA A 187 7.88 3.80 5.82
C ALA A 187 7.25 5.06 5.25
N TRP A 188 5.95 5.20 5.48
CA TRP A 188 5.21 6.41 5.17
C TRP A 188 4.04 6.58 6.15
N SER A 189 3.76 7.82 6.52
CA SER A 189 2.54 8.23 7.21
C SER A 189 2.09 9.58 6.67
N GLU A 190 0.80 9.84 6.73
CA GLU A 190 0.22 11.10 6.26
C GLU A 190 0.51 12.26 7.25
N ASP A 191 0.46 11.96 8.54
CA ASP A 191 0.51 12.93 9.64
C ASP A 191 1.64 12.67 10.66
N ALA A 192 2.65 11.87 10.27
CA ALA A 192 3.80 11.60 11.12
C ALA A 192 5.06 11.32 10.31
N GLN A 193 6.23 11.57 10.91
CA GLN A 193 7.54 11.28 10.33
C GLN A 193 8.37 10.44 11.29
N PRO A 194 9.25 9.56 10.78
CA PRO A 194 10.17 8.81 11.63
C PRO A 194 10.99 9.78 12.49
N ALA A 195 11.09 9.52 13.79
CA ALA A 195 11.94 10.30 14.68
C ALA A 195 13.41 10.20 14.28
N ASN A 196 13.81 9.05 13.77
CA ASN A 196 15.13 8.82 13.18
C ASN A 196 14.95 8.16 11.80
N PRO A 197 15.34 8.82 10.70
CA PRO A 197 15.22 8.25 9.34
C PRO A 197 15.92 6.89 9.17
N THR A 198 17.03 6.64 9.89
CA THR A 198 17.76 5.38 9.80
C THR A 198 17.00 4.17 10.35
N ASP A 199 15.93 4.40 11.14
CA ASP A 199 15.11 3.31 11.66
C ASP A 199 14.24 2.69 10.57
N VAL A 200 13.95 3.42 9.50
CA VAL A 200 13.08 3.02 8.39
C VAL A 200 13.80 2.94 7.03
N GLU A 201 14.91 3.64 6.86
CA GLU A 201 15.67 3.60 5.60
C GLU A 201 16.90 2.69 5.71
N ARG A 202 16.72 1.48 6.19
CA ARG A 202 17.79 0.51 6.45
C ARG A 202 17.61 -0.79 5.68
N THR A 203 18.71 -1.52 5.54
CA THR A 203 18.67 -2.89 5.04
C THR A 203 18.22 -3.85 6.14
N VAL A 204 17.24 -4.70 5.80
CA VAL A 204 16.72 -5.76 6.67
C VAL A 204 16.99 -7.10 6.00
N ARG A 205 17.51 -8.06 6.77
CA ARG A 205 17.70 -9.43 6.32
C ARG A 205 16.62 -10.32 6.92
N VAL A 206 15.79 -10.90 6.07
CA VAL A 206 14.76 -11.86 6.44
C VAL A 206 15.34 -13.26 6.28
N SER A 207 15.26 -14.08 7.32
CA SER A 207 15.65 -15.49 7.34
C SER A 207 14.42 -16.39 7.17
N THR A 208 14.54 -17.65 7.55
CA THR A 208 13.42 -18.62 7.58
C THR A 208 12.55 -18.48 8.83
N ASP A 209 12.95 -17.66 9.79
CA ASP A 209 12.20 -17.39 11.02
C ASP A 209 11.54 -16.03 10.97
N SER A 210 10.40 -15.88 11.67
CA SER A 210 9.72 -14.59 11.82
C SER A 210 10.67 -13.54 12.38
N LEU A 211 10.60 -12.32 11.83
CA LEU A 211 11.48 -11.22 12.20
C LEU A 211 10.68 -10.14 12.93
N HIS A 212 11.19 -9.73 14.09
CA HIS A 212 10.67 -8.58 14.80
C HIS A 212 11.64 -7.40 14.68
N LEU A 213 11.18 -6.29 14.08
CA LEU A 213 11.99 -5.10 13.82
C LEU A 213 12.15 -4.19 15.05
N GLY A 214 11.41 -4.50 16.13
CA GLY A 214 11.37 -3.70 17.35
C GLY A 214 10.39 -2.53 17.28
N GLU A 215 10.61 -1.55 18.14
CA GLU A 215 9.85 -0.30 18.17
C GLU A 215 10.43 0.69 17.16
N ILE A 216 9.54 1.36 16.42
CA ILE A 216 9.87 2.43 15.48
C ILE A 216 9.07 3.65 15.91
N ILE A 217 9.79 4.71 16.24
CA ILE A 217 9.19 5.94 16.77
C ILE A 217 8.89 6.91 15.63
N PHE A 218 7.68 7.45 15.63
CA PHE A 218 7.25 8.52 14.74
C PHE A 218 6.82 9.74 15.56
N ASN A 219 7.21 10.92 15.10
CA ASN A 219 6.73 12.20 15.63
C ASN A 219 5.58 12.68 14.75
N ARG A 220 4.46 13.07 15.37
CA ARG A 220 3.33 13.64 14.63
C ARG A 220 3.72 14.96 13.96
N THR A 221 3.18 15.17 12.77
CA THR A 221 3.33 16.38 11.96
C THR A 221 1.97 16.92 11.56
N HIS A 222 1.94 18.03 10.83
CA HIS A 222 0.70 18.52 10.24
C HIS A 222 0.22 17.62 9.12
N SER A 223 -1.09 17.41 9.08
CA SER A 223 -1.74 16.67 7.99
C SER A 223 -1.72 17.50 6.70
N THR A 224 -1.33 16.88 5.60
CA THR A 224 -1.44 17.46 4.26
C THR A 224 -2.90 17.51 3.81
N ILE A 225 -3.70 16.53 4.26
CA ILE A 225 -5.13 16.44 3.92
C ILE A 225 -5.90 17.60 4.54
N GLU A 226 -5.59 17.99 5.78
CA GLU A 226 -6.30 19.08 6.48
C GLU A 226 -6.01 20.46 5.90
N ASN A 227 -4.87 20.64 5.24
CA ASN A 227 -4.38 21.94 4.77
C ASN A 227 -4.27 22.04 3.24
N HIS A 228 -5.04 21.23 2.51
CA HIS A 228 -4.97 21.23 1.06
C HIS A 228 -5.75 22.41 0.44
N LYS A 229 -5.35 22.75 -0.77
CA LYS A 229 -6.02 23.75 -1.62
C LYS A 229 -6.89 23.07 -2.67
N ASN A 230 -7.76 23.86 -3.30
CA ASN A 230 -8.55 23.39 -4.43
C ASN A 230 -7.64 23.06 -5.64
N LYS A 231 -8.21 22.51 -6.70
CA LYS A 231 -7.43 22.07 -7.88
C LYS A 231 -6.78 23.22 -8.65
N PHE A 232 -7.13 24.46 -8.38
CA PHE A 232 -6.55 25.67 -8.98
C PHE A 232 -5.42 26.25 -8.12
N GLY A 233 -5.21 25.73 -6.89
CA GLY A 233 -4.22 26.21 -5.95
C GLY A 233 -4.73 27.31 -5.01
N ASP A 234 -6.03 27.60 -5.04
CA ASP A 234 -6.67 28.59 -4.18
C ASP A 234 -7.20 27.95 -2.91
N ASP A 235 -7.48 28.77 -1.91
CA ASP A 235 -8.21 28.33 -0.73
C ASP A 235 -9.69 28.08 -1.07
N TYR A 236 -10.31 27.13 -0.39
CA TYR A 236 -11.74 26.90 -0.57
C TYR A 236 -12.55 28.10 -0.09
N PRO A 237 -13.64 28.46 -0.77
CA PRO A 237 -14.51 29.54 -0.31
C PRO A 237 -15.01 29.29 1.11
N ALA A 238 -15.01 30.31 1.95
CA ALA A 238 -15.53 30.24 3.33
C ALA A 238 -17.06 29.94 3.41
N THR A 239 -17.74 29.91 2.29
CA THR A 239 -19.18 29.65 2.20
C THR A 239 -19.44 28.15 2.31
N PRO A 240 -20.36 27.70 3.20
CA PRO A 240 -20.74 26.29 3.24
C PRO A 240 -21.20 25.80 1.87
N SER A 241 -20.77 24.61 1.46
CA SER A 241 -21.32 23.97 0.26
C SER A 241 -22.83 24.00 0.28
N PRO A 242 -23.50 24.29 -0.86
CA PRO A 242 -24.95 24.29 -0.90
C PRO A 242 -25.51 23.01 -0.29
N LYS A 243 -26.49 23.14 0.58
CA LYS A 243 -27.27 21.99 1.03
C LYS A 243 -28.19 21.61 -0.13
N TYR A 244 -27.87 20.52 -0.78
CA TYR A 244 -28.72 19.90 -1.80
C TYR A 244 -29.77 19.03 -1.12
#